data_3a1e2498e3a459f888df437d40384563
#
_entry.id   3a1e2498e3a459f888df437d40384563
#
_cell.length_a   1.000
_cell.length_b   1.000
_cell.length_c   1.000
_cell.angle_alpha   90.00
_cell.angle_beta   90.00
_cell.angle_gamma   90.00
#
_symmetry.space_group_name_H-M   'P 1'
#
loop_
_entity.id
_entity.type
_entity.pdbx_description
1 polymer ?
#
loop_
_entity_poly.entity_id
_entity_poly.type
_entity_poly.pdbx_seq_one_letter_code
_entity_poly.pdbx_strand_id
1 'polypeptide(L)'
;MSGRLWFFRRWRPRSLQARQMFAASVGLVAFLALAGYALDAAFADTAKANLRERLKNYATAYAAGIDFTRDRSLYIREQPPDPRFDVPGSGLYLQVVMPDGKGNSMSAEGPMLPTVGGGLLAPRQEVFEGPLPMIQIDGS
;
A
#
# COMPACT_ATOMS: atom_id res chain seq x y z
N MET A 1 -10.97 1.81 -41.55
CA MET A 1 -10.04 2.07 -40.42
C MET A 1 -8.61 1.69 -40.80
N SER A 2 -7.95 2.46 -41.66
CA SER A 2 -6.62 2.14 -42.21
C SER A 2 -5.77 3.38 -42.47
N GLY A 3 -5.72 4.30 -41.50
CA GLY A 3 -5.01 5.57 -41.63
C GLY A 3 -3.73 5.76 -40.83
N ARG A 4 -3.31 4.79 -39.98
CA ARG A 4 -2.22 5.01 -39.00
C ARG A 4 -0.83 4.46 -39.40
N LEU A 5 -0.73 3.72 -40.48
CA LEU A 5 0.56 3.13 -40.91
C LEU A 5 1.32 3.96 -41.95
N TRP A 6 0.75 5.10 -42.37
CA TRP A 6 1.36 5.92 -43.42
C TRP A 6 2.48 6.86 -42.93
N PHE A 7 2.52 7.15 -41.62
CA PHE A 7 3.47 8.10 -41.04
C PHE A 7 4.90 7.57 -40.94
N PHE A 8 5.07 6.26 -40.76
CA PHE A 8 6.41 5.66 -40.58
C PHE A 8 7.22 5.44 -41.85
N ARG A 9 6.58 5.53 -43.03
CA ARG A 9 7.26 5.22 -44.31
C ARG A 9 8.12 6.35 -44.87
N ARG A 10 8.01 7.55 -44.32
CA ARG A 10 8.69 8.77 -44.87
C ARG A 10 10.04 9.11 -44.22
N TRP A 11 10.42 8.45 -43.14
CA TRP A 11 11.62 8.73 -42.37
C TRP A 11 12.73 7.70 -42.58
N ARG A 12 13.03 7.34 -43.83
CA ARG A 12 14.27 6.61 -44.10
C ARG A 12 15.39 7.61 -44.29
N PRO A 13 16.33 7.76 -43.33
CA PRO A 13 17.49 8.63 -43.50
C PRO A 13 18.33 8.12 -44.66
N ARG A 14 18.58 9.00 -45.63
CA ARG A 14 19.28 8.68 -46.86
C ARG A 14 20.80 8.64 -46.73
N SER A 15 21.39 9.08 -45.65
CA SER A 15 22.82 9.03 -45.36
C SER A 15 23.13 7.98 -44.28
N LEU A 16 24.29 7.33 -44.39
CA LEU A 16 24.76 6.34 -43.42
C LEU A 16 24.84 6.95 -42.00
N GLN A 17 25.28 8.20 -41.92
CA GLN A 17 25.43 8.97 -40.70
C GLN A 17 24.07 9.24 -40.01
N ALA A 18 23.04 9.60 -40.79
CA ALA A 18 21.69 9.79 -40.26
C ALA A 18 21.07 8.51 -39.75
N ARG A 19 21.38 7.36 -40.38
CA ARG A 19 20.92 6.02 -39.89
C ARG A 19 21.58 5.66 -38.58
N GLN A 20 22.86 5.93 -38.40
CA GLN A 20 23.59 5.71 -37.16
C GLN A 20 23.05 6.57 -36.00
N MET A 21 22.85 7.88 -36.27
CA MET A 21 22.26 8.78 -35.28
C MET A 21 20.84 8.36 -34.87
N PHE A 22 20.02 7.95 -35.83
CA PHE A 22 18.67 7.48 -35.53
C PHE A 22 18.70 6.22 -34.69
N ALA A 23 19.55 5.24 -35.05
CA ALA A 23 19.68 3.99 -34.29
C ALA A 23 20.18 4.25 -32.85
N ALA A 24 21.17 5.14 -32.68
CA ALA A 24 21.67 5.52 -31.38
C ALA A 24 20.60 6.24 -30.53
N SER A 25 19.83 7.14 -31.15
CA SER A 25 18.74 7.83 -30.45
C SER A 25 17.62 6.89 -30.00
N VAL A 26 17.22 5.95 -30.86
CA VAL A 26 16.23 4.93 -30.52
C VAL A 26 16.74 4.02 -29.39
N GLY A 27 18.01 3.60 -29.49
CA GLY A 27 18.65 2.80 -28.42
C GLY A 27 18.70 3.54 -27.09
N LEU A 28 19.05 4.81 -27.10
CA LEU A 28 19.08 5.65 -25.89
C LEU A 28 17.68 5.81 -25.27
N VAL A 29 16.67 6.11 -26.08
CA VAL A 29 15.29 6.25 -25.61
C VAL A 29 14.77 4.93 -25.04
N ALA A 30 15.04 3.82 -25.71
CA ALA A 30 14.65 2.49 -25.21
C ALA A 30 15.34 2.15 -23.88
N PHE A 31 16.63 2.46 -23.77
CA PHE A 31 17.38 2.27 -22.54
C PHE A 31 16.83 3.11 -21.38
N LEU A 32 16.58 4.40 -21.63
CA LEU A 32 16.03 5.30 -20.61
C LEU A 32 14.62 4.89 -20.17
N ALA A 33 13.79 4.44 -21.11
CA ALA A 33 12.45 3.94 -20.80
C ALA A 33 12.51 2.66 -19.92
N LEU A 34 13.40 1.74 -20.27
CA LEU A 34 13.59 0.51 -19.52
C LEU A 34 14.16 0.77 -18.11
N ALA A 35 15.16 1.66 -18.01
CA ALA A 35 15.76 2.05 -16.76
C ALA A 35 14.74 2.78 -15.85
N GLY A 36 13.94 3.69 -16.42
CA GLY A 36 12.87 4.38 -15.70
C GLY A 36 11.81 3.41 -15.18
N TYR A 37 11.36 2.48 -16.00
CA TYR A 37 10.42 1.44 -15.58
C TYR A 37 10.98 0.54 -14.46
N ALA A 38 12.22 0.09 -14.60
CA ALA A 38 12.85 -0.75 -13.59
C ALA A 38 13.02 -0.02 -12.24
N LEU A 39 13.36 1.27 -12.30
CA LEU A 39 13.49 2.10 -11.12
C LEU A 39 12.13 2.31 -10.42
N ASP A 40 11.09 2.65 -11.18
CA ASP A 40 9.74 2.83 -10.66
C ASP A 40 9.21 1.55 -10.00
N ALA A 41 9.39 0.40 -10.65
CA ALA A 41 9.02 -0.90 -10.08
C ALA A 41 9.77 -1.19 -8.76
N ALA A 42 11.09 -0.94 -8.72
CA ALA A 42 11.89 -1.14 -7.52
C ALA A 42 11.47 -0.22 -6.36
N PHE A 43 11.14 1.04 -6.64
CA PHE A 43 10.61 1.96 -5.64
C PHE A 43 9.25 1.53 -5.11
N ALA A 44 8.35 1.10 -5.98
CA ALA A 44 7.03 0.62 -5.57
C ALA A 44 7.13 -0.61 -4.66
N ASP A 45 7.98 -1.56 -4.98
CA ASP A 45 8.19 -2.77 -4.18
C ASP A 45 8.83 -2.45 -2.82
N THR A 46 9.82 -1.56 -2.79
CA THR A 46 10.45 -1.12 -1.56
C THR A 46 9.47 -0.37 -0.66
N ALA A 47 8.64 0.51 -1.22
CA ALA A 47 7.63 1.24 -0.47
C ALA A 47 6.59 0.30 0.17
N LYS A 48 6.13 -0.72 -0.58
CA LYS A 48 5.21 -1.75 -0.06
C LYS A 48 5.85 -2.58 1.04
N ALA A 49 7.10 -2.99 0.87
CA ALA A 49 7.83 -3.75 1.88
C ALA A 49 7.99 -2.95 3.19
N ASN A 50 8.40 -1.69 3.09
CA ASN A 50 8.56 -0.80 4.23
C ASN A 50 7.21 -0.55 4.95
N LEU A 51 6.13 -0.35 4.20
CA LEU A 51 4.80 -0.18 4.78
C LEU A 51 4.36 -1.44 5.54
N ARG A 52 4.55 -2.61 4.94
CA ARG A 52 4.23 -3.89 5.57
C ARG A 52 5.00 -4.10 6.87
N GLU A 53 6.29 -3.83 6.87
CA GLU A 53 7.13 -3.95 8.07
C GLU A 53 6.70 -2.98 9.17
N ARG A 54 6.40 -1.73 8.82
CA ARG A 54 5.88 -0.75 9.78
C ARG A 54 4.55 -1.17 10.39
N LEU A 55 3.60 -1.63 9.57
CA LEU A 55 2.31 -2.12 10.06
C LEU A 55 2.46 -3.33 10.96
N LYS A 56 3.35 -4.26 10.63
CA LYS A 56 3.68 -5.41 11.47
C LYS A 56 4.26 -4.98 12.81
N ASN A 57 5.20 -4.04 12.81
CA ASN A 57 5.81 -3.50 14.03
C ASN A 57 4.77 -2.81 14.92
N TYR A 58 3.84 -2.03 14.35
CA TYR A 58 2.75 -1.44 15.09
C TYR A 58 1.81 -2.51 15.68
N ALA A 59 1.41 -3.50 14.90
CA ALA A 59 0.55 -4.58 15.37
C ALA A 59 1.21 -5.35 16.53
N THR A 60 2.50 -5.65 16.42
CA THR A 60 3.26 -6.35 17.46
C THR A 60 3.42 -5.50 18.72
N ALA A 61 3.73 -4.21 18.57
CA ALA A 61 3.87 -3.29 19.69
C ALA A 61 2.53 -3.09 20.43
N TYR A 62 1.44 -3.01 19.68
CA TYR A 62 0.10 -2.91 20.25
C TYR A 62 -0.30 -4.19 20.98
N ALA A 63 -0.05 -5.35 20.36
CA ALA A 63 -0.32 -6.66 20.97
C ALA A 63 0.46 -6.88 22.28
N ALA A 64 1.68 -6.38 22.36
CA ALA A 64 2.50 -6.43 23.58
C ALA A 64 1.96 -5.53 24.72
N GLY A 65 1.15 -4.51 24.37
CA GLY A 65 0.52 -3.59 25.34
C GLY A 65 -0.89 -4.00 25.75
N ILE A 66 -1.43 -5.08 25.20
CA ILE A 66 -2.77 -5.58 25.54
C ILE A 66 -2.65 -6.52 26.73
N ASP A 67 -3.26 -6.16 27.86
CA ASP A 67 -3.45 -7.02 29.01
C ASP A 67 -4.92 -7.46 29.07
N PHE A 68 -5.13 -8.76 29.28
CA PHE A 68 -6.47 -9.29 29.50
C PHE A 68 -6.80 -9.25 31.01
N THR A 69 -7.79 -8.49 31.37
CA THR A 69 -8.36 -8.49 32.71
C THR A 69 -9.09 -9.82 32.95
N ARG A 70 -9.22 -10.27 34.21
CA ARG A 70 -9.95 -11.50 34.58
C ARG A 70 -11.37 -11.60 34.01
N ASP A 71 -11.99 -10.47 33.72
CA ASP A 71 -13.34 -10.36 33.14
C ASP A 71 -13.36 -10.40 31.61
N ARG A 72 -12.24 -10.77 30.96
CA ARG A 72 -12.08 -10.77 29.49
C ARG A 72 -12.26 -9.38 28.84
N SER A 73 -12.28 -8.32 29.62
CA SER A 73 -12.24 -6.96 29.08
C SER A 73 -10.81 -6.63 28.63
N LEU A 74 -10.69 -6.03 27.45
CA LEU A 74 -9.43 -5.51 26.90
C LEU A 74 -9.03 -4.27 27.70
N TYR A 75 -7.90 -4.35 28.39
CA TYR A 75 -7.22 -3.20 28.91
C TYR A 75 -6.08 -2.83 27.96
N ILE A 76 -6.24 -1.73 27.25
CA ILE A 76 -5.18 -1.18 26.40
C ILE A 76 -4.35 -0.27 27.29
N ARG A 77 -3.06 -0.54 27.40
CA ARG A 77 -2.14 0.31 28.17
C ARG A 77 -2.18 1.74 27.63
N GLU A 78 -2.12 2.73 28.51
CA GLU A 78 -2.38 4.16 28.25
C GLU A 78 -1.53 4.84 27.17
N GLN A 79 -0.54 4.19 26.58
CA GLN A 79 0.28 4.79 25.52
C GLN A 79 0.34 3.88 24.28
N PRO A 80 -0.32 4.27 23.19
CA PRO A 80 -0.18 3.58 21.91
C PRO A 80 1.26 3.75 21.37
N PRO A 81 1.73 2.81 20.56
CA PRO A 81 3.09 2.85 19.98
C PRO A 81 3.31 4.05 19.04
N ASP A 82 2.25 4.69 18.59
CA ASP A 82 2.29 5.90 17.77
C ASP A 82 1.10 6.80 18.19
N PRO A 83 1.33 8.09 18.53
CA PRO A 83 0.27 8.99 18.96
C PRO A 83 -0.85 9.21 17.93
N ARG A 84 -0.65 8.87 16.69
CA ARG A 84 -1.70 8.94 15.66
C ARG A 84 -2.85 7.96 15.90
N PHE A 85 -2.66 6.92 16.71
CA PHE A 85 -3.76 6.03 17.11
C PHE A 85 -4.79 6.70 18.03
N ASP A 86 -4.43 7.81 18.67
CA ASP A 86 -5.31 8.59 19.55
C ASP A 86 -5.97 9.78 18.83
N VAL A 87 -5.57 10.05 17.57
CA VAL A 87 -6.09 11.19 16.81
C VAL A 87 -7.13 10.72 15.81
N PRO A 88 -8.42 11.07 15.98
CA PRO A 88 -9.48 10.74 15.02
C PRO A 88 -9.14 11.23 13.62
N GLY A 89 -9.33 10.36 12.62
CA GLY A 89 -9.06 10.69 11.23
C GLY A 89 -7.58 10.81 10.85
N SER A 90 -6.65 10.37 11.67
CA SER A 90 -5.20 10.43 11.41
C SER A 90 -4.70 9.61 10.21
N GLY A 91 -5.55 8.72 9.67
CA GLY A 91 -5.19 7.80 8.59
C GLY A 91 -4.44 6.54 9.04
N LEU A 92 -4.18 6.40 10.34
CA LEU A 92 -3.61 5.21 10.94
C LEU A 92 -4.63 4.62 11.91
N TYR A 93 -5.21 3.49 11.57
CA TYR A 93 -6.29 2.84 12.32
C TYR A 93 -5.87 1.46 12.80
N LEU A 94 -6.38 1.07 13.96
CA LEU A 94 -6.20 -0.27 14.48
C LEU A 94 -7.55 -0.85 14.90
N GLN A 95 -7.77 -2.10 14.55
CA GLN A 95 -8.91 -2.89 15.00
C GLN A 95 -8.41 -4.21 15.59
N VAL A 96 -8.86 -4.52 16.78
CA VAL A 96 -8.65 -5.83 17.42
C VAL A 96 -9.94 -6.63 17.31
N VAL A 97 -9.87 -7.79 16.67
CA VAL A 97 -11.01 -8.68 16.50
C VAL A 97 -10.90 -9.82 17.51
N MET A 98 -11.94 -10.00 18.31
CA MET A 98 -12.06 -11.05 19.30
C MET A 98 -13.26 -11.92 18.99
N PRO A 99 -13.34 -13.15 19.53
CA PRO A 99 -14.53 -13.98 19.37
C PRO A 99 -15.82 -13.31 19.86
N ASP A 100 -15.72 -12.49 20.90
CA ASP A 100 -16.85 -11.87 21.60
C ASP A 100 -17.08 -10.41 21.19
N GLY A 101 -16.26 -9.83 20.28
CA GLY A 101 -16.42 -8.45 19.87
C GLY A 101 -15.24 -7.86 19.08
N LYS A 102 -15.29 -6.56 18.89
CA LYS A 102 -14.25 -5.78 18.21
C LYS A 102 -13.86 -4.58 19.05
N GLY A 103 -12.57 -4.32 19.18
CA GLY A 103 -12.03 -3.10 19.77
C GLY A 103 -11.37 -2.25 18.68
N ASN A 104 -11.60 -0.96 18.70
CA ASN A 104 -11.02 -0.01 17.74
C ASN A 104 -10.14 0.99 18.47
N SER A 105 -9.10 1.49 17.80
CA SER A 105 -8.34 2.67 18.27
C SER A 105 -9.21 3.93 18.20
N MET A 106 -8.90 4.96 19.00
CA MET A 106 -9.61 6.24 18.97
C MET A 106 -9.54 6.90 17.59
N SER A 107 -8.46 6.69 16.84
CA SER A 107 -8.32 7.17 15.48
C SER A 107 -9.37 6.62 14.51
N ALA A 108 -9.93 5.45 14.83
CA ALA A 108 -10.95 4.77 14.01
C ALA A 108 -12.39 5.21 14.35
N GLU A 109 -12.56 6.26 15.14
CA GLU A 109 -13.88 6.89 15.34
C GLU A 109 -14.33 7.55 14.04
N GLY A 110 -15.41 7.04 13.47
CA GLY A 110 -16.04 7.52 12.21
C GLY A 110 -15.91 6.61 11.01
N PRO A 111 -14.72 6.22 10.53
CA PRO A 111 -14.63 5.34 9.37
C PRO A 111 -14.98 3.88 9.71
N MET A 112 -15.75 3.23 8.83
CA MET A 112 -15.92 1.78 8.90
C MET A 112 -14.66 1.08 8.36
N LEU A 113 -13.96 0.38 9.24
CA LEU A 113 -12.81 -0.41 8.84
C LEU A 113 -13.25 -1.76 8.25
N PRO A 114 -12.79 -2.11 7.05
CA PRO A 114 -13.05 -3.43 6.48
C PRO A 114 -12.35 -4.50 7.31
N THR A 115 -13.00 -5.65 7.48
CA THR A 115 -12.38 -6.80 8.14
C THR A 115 -11.44 -7.50 7.18
N VAL A 116 -10.15 -7.46 7.46
CA VAL A 116 -9.09 -8.09 6.66
C VAL A 116 -9.01 -9.59 7.01
N GLY A 117 -8.69 -10.42 6.03
CA GLY A 117 -8.46 -11.86 6.24
C GLY A 117 -9.70 -12.67 6.63
N GLY A 118 -10.91 -12.15 6.42
CA GLY A 118 -12.16 -12.88 6.71
C GLY A 118 -12.49 -13.05 8.21
N GLY A 119 -11.78 -12.38 9.11
CA GLY A 119 -12.04 -12.40 10.54
C GLY A 119 -10.87 -12.92 11.38
N LEU A 120 -11.13 -13.91 12.25
CA LEU A 120 -10.11 -14.45 13.13
C LEU A 120 -9.05 -15.23 12.34
N LEU A 121 -7.81 -14.84 12.49
CA LEU A 121 -6.66 -15.52 11.89
C LEU A 121 -6.15 -16.63 12.82
N ALA A 122 -5.53 -17.65 12.24
CA ALA A 122 -4.83 -18.67 13.01
C ALA A 122 -3.61 -18.08 13.74
N PRO A 123 -3.19 -18.68 14.87
CA PRO A 123 -2.01 -18.22 15.58
C PRO A 123 -0.79 -18.11 14.65
N ARG A 124 -0.09 -16.99 14.70
CA ARG A 124 1.06 -16.65 13.86
C ARG A 124 0.78 -16.49 12.35
N GLN A 125 -0.48 -16.48 11.96
CA GLN A 125 -0.85 -16.18 10.58
C GLN A 125 -0.83 -14.67 10.37
N GLU A 126 -0.17 -14.22 9.32
CA GLU A 126 -0.14 -12.83 8.88
C GLU A 126 -0.76 -12.74 7.49
N VAL A 127 -1.71 -11.85 7.32
CA VAL A 127 -2.35 -11.56 6.03
C VAL A 127 -2.16 -10.07 5.75
N PHE A 128 -1.71 -9.76 4.54
CA PHE A 128 -1.57 -8.40 4.06
C PHE A 128 -2.44 -8.22 2.81
N GLU A 129 -3.44 -7.39 2.94
CA GLU A 129 -4.39 -7.06 1.87
C GLU A 129 -4.35 -5.56 1.60
N GLY A 130 -4.52 -5.16 0.36
CA GLY A 130 -4.66 -3.76 0.01
C GLY A 130 -4.19 -3.41 -1.39
N PRO A 131 -4.55 -2.21 -1.85
CA PRO A 131 -5.41 -1.20 -1.19
C PRO A 131 -6.88 -1.63 -1.15
N LEU A 132 -7.52 -1.44 0.00
CA LEU A 132 -8.95 -1.71 0.18
C LEU A 132 -9.74 -0.39 0.10
N PRO A 133 -10.92 -0.36 -0.56
CA PRO A 133 -11.75 0.82 -0.56
C PRO A 133 -12.29 1.08 0.85
N MET A 134 -12.12 2.30 1.35
CA MET A 134 -12.81 2.75 2.56
C MET A 134 -14.25 3.10 2.23
N ILE A 135 -15.18 2.52 2.97
CA ILE A 135 -16.60 2.90 2.90
C ILE A 135 -16.78 4.07 3.86
N GLN A 136 -16.86 5.29 3.33
CA GLN A 136 -17.37 6.43 4.09
C GLN A 136 -18.90 6.27 4.17
N ILE A 137 -19.41 6.25 5.39
CA ILE A 137 -20.85 6.43 5.59
C ILE A 137 -21.08 7.95 5.48
N ASP A 138 -21.53 8.39 4.30
CA ASP A 138 -22.10 9.73 4.18
C ASP A 138 -23.34 9.76 5.07
N GLY A 139 -23.22 10.44 6.20
CA GLY A 139 -24.35 10.76 7.06
C GLY A 139 -25.22 11.78 6.33
N SER A 140 -26.31 11.32 5.74
CA SER A 140 -27.44 12.16 5.32
C SER A 140 -28.35 12.39 6.50
#